data_53a6248c9e6a16be59466bc3925806b7
#
_entry.id   53a6248c9e6a16be59466bc3925806b7
#
_cell.length_a   1.000
_cell.length_b   1.000
_cell.length_c   1.000
_cell.angle_alpha   90.00
_cell.angle_beta   90.00
_cell.angle_gamma   90.00
#
_symmetry.space_group_name_H-M   'P 1'
#
loop_
_entity.id
_entity.type
_entity.pdbx_description
1 polymer ?
#
loop_
_entity_poly.entity_id
_entity_poly.type
_entity_poly.pdbx_seq_one_letter_code
_entity_poly.pdbx_strand_id
1 'polypeptide(L)'
;MNVVEEKAYKCSNCGHTYLNYDLAEKCCKPKFCEDCGEKLPYKSYLRVCDKCQEKRNFNKAEHLTIKEYEDKYGSNMVCLDDHYYCSIEDCLCDMADSLSYQSFMEIKYLWGTNKFDIKLDFYHIYDYYIENACLDDFQMDESGYKELKQFIKQWNDKYIEYGYMISNVAIILPEEYMKEFWRDYHEYKDV
;
A
#
# COMPACT_ATOMS: atom_id res chain seq x y z
N MET A 1 52.39 9.02 0.42
CA MET A 1 50.94 9.19 0.71
C MET A 1 50.62 10.63 0.41
N ASN A 2 49.78 10.91 -0.62
CA ASN A 2 49.38 12.29 -0.96
C ASN A 2 48.07 12.57 -0.22
N VAL A 3 48.06 13.53 0.68
CA VAL A 3 46.86 14.03 1.34
C VAL A 3 46.25 15.06 0.41
N VAL A 4 44.95 14.84 0.04
CA VAL A 4 44.17 15.77 -0.76
C VAL A 4 43.19 16.44 0.18
N GLU A 5 43.16 17.76 0.24
CA GLU A 5 42.13 18.53 0.96
C GLU A 5 40.84 18.53 0.14
N GLU A 6 39.74 18.02 0.70
CA GLU A 6 38.41 18.11 0.14
C GLU A 6 37.57 19.15 0.90
N LYS A 7 36.89 20.05 0.18
CA LYS A 7 35.94 21.00 0.76
C LYS A 7 34.65 20.28 1.08
N ALA A 8 34.19 20.37 2.33
CA ALA A 8 32.91 19.86 2.77
C ALA A 8 32.01 21.04 3.20
N TYR A 9 30.73 20.92 2.87
CA TYR A 9 29.70 21.92 3.15
C TYR A 9 28.69 21.37 4.15
N LYS A 10 28.51 22.09 5.26
CA LYS A 10 27.63 21.66 6.35
C LYS A 10 26.29 22.42 6.28
N CYS A 11 25.19 21.70 6.31
CA CYS A 11 23.87 22.30 6.47
C CYS A 11 23.73 22.94 7.86
N SER A 12 23.45 24.24 7.91
CA SER A 12 23.31 24.98 9.18
C SER A 12 22.13 24.53 10.03
N ASN A 13 21.08 23.93 9.41
CA ASN A 13 19.85 23.55 10.11
C ASN A 13 19.93 22.15 10.75
N CYS A 14 20.56 21.16 10.08
CA CYS A 14 20.62 19.79 10.58
C CYS A 14 22.02 19.27 10.84
N GLY A 15 23.06 20.03 10.49
CA GLY A 15 24.47 19.65 10.69
C GLY A 15 25.01 18.60 9.72
N HIS A 16 24.21 18.12 8.77
CA HIS A 16 24.67 17.13 7.78
C HIS A 16 25.71 17.72 6.85
N THR A 17 26.74 16.93 6.52
CA THR A 17 27.89 17.36 5.70
C THR A 17 27.80 16.76 4.31
N TYR A 18 28.09 17.58 3.30
CA TYR A 18 28.06 17.23 1.88
C TYR A 18 29.35 17.65 1.21
N LEU A 19 29.79 16.90 0.20
CA LEU A 19 30.90 17.30 -0.67
C LEU A 19 30.46 18.29 -1.77
N ASN A 20 29.16 18.46 -1.96
CA ASN A 20 28.56 19.37 -2.94
C ASN A 20 27.80 20.48 -2.24
N TYR A 21 28.09 21.73 -2.61
CA TYR A 21 27.45 22.93 -2.05
C TYR A 21 25.93 22.96 -2.29
N ASP A 22 25.49 22.65 -3.52
CA ASP A 22 24.06 22.68 -3.87
C ASP A 22 23.24 21.67 -3.07
N LEU A 23 23.81 20.53 -2.74
CA LEU A 23 23.17 19.53 -1.88
C LEU A 23 23.07 20.03 -0.43
N ALA A 24 24.10 20.69 0.08
CA ALA A 24 24.07 21.29 1.41
C ALA A 24 23.05 22.43 1.49
N GLU A 25 22.98 23.28 0.46
CA GLU A 25 22.01 24.39 0.36
C GLU A 25 20.56 23.89 0.28
N LYS A 26 20.32 22.80 -0.44
CA LYS A 26 18.98 22.20 -0.62
C LYS A 26 18.55 21.30 0.54
N CYS A 27 19.47 20.93 1.42
CA CYS A 27 19.30 19.90 2.45
C CYS A 27 18.02 20.06 3.32
N CYS A 28 17.76 21.27 3.78
CA CYS A 28 16.62 21.57 4.67
C CYS A 28 15.64 22.60 4.08
N LYS A 29 15.68 22.81 2.76
CA LYS A 29 14.68 23.66 2.11
C LYS A 29 13.30 22.96 2.23
N PRO A 30 12.25 23.68 2.65
CA PRO A 30 10.92 23.11 2.67
C PRO A 30 10.48 22.74 1.26
N LYS A 31 9.87 21.59 1.12
CA LYS A 31 9.21 21.16 -0.11
C LYS A 31 7.71 21.43 0.01
N PHE A 32 7.09 21.71 -1.09
CA PHE A 32 5.66 21.97 -1.18
C PHE A 32 5.04 21.02 -2.19
N CYS A 33 3.78 20.66 -1.94
CA CYS A 33 3.00 19.85 -2.86
C CYS A 33 2.84 20.58 -4.19
N GLU A 34 3.11 19.91 -5.30
CA GLU A 34 3.01 20.47 -6.65
C GLU A 34 1.56 20.85 -7.02
N ASP A 35 0.56 20.20 -6.40
CA ASP A 35 -0.85 20.41 -6.74
C ASP A 35 -1.54 21.46 -5.87
N CYS A 36 -1.33 21.43 -4.55
CA CYS A 36 -2.04 22.32 -3.61
C CYS A 36 -1.14 23.34 -2.91
N GLY A 37 0.17 23.25 -3.07
CA GLY A 37 1.11 24.16 -2.41
C GLY A 37 1.27 23.91 -0.90
N GLU A 38 0.66 22.87 -0.33
CA GLU A 38 0.83 22.52 1.08
C GLU A 38 2.27 22.08 1.35
N LYS A 39 2.79 22.46 2.51
CA LYS A 39 4.14 22.09 2.93
C LYS A 39 4.22 20.59 3.20
N LEU A 40 5.12 19.91 2.50
CA LEU A 40 5.37 18.48 2.68
C LEU A 40 6.18 18.21 3.95
N PRO A 41 6.08 16.98 4.50
CA PRO A 41 6.88 16.56 5.66
C PRO A 41 8.37 16.77 5.42
N TYR A 42 9.10 17.06 6.51
CA TYR A 42 10.54 17.25 6.45
C TYR A 42 11.24 15.99 5.91
N LYS A 43 12.15 16.19 4.97
CA LYS A 43 12.84 15.12 4.23
C LYS A 43 11.94 14.22 3.37
N SER A 44 10.71 14.62 3.10
CA SER A 44 9.86 13.87 2.18
C SER A 44 10.53 13.73 0.80
N TYR A 45 10.47 12.53 0.24
CA TYR A 45 10.83 12.27 -1.16
C TYR A 45 9.65 12.51 -2.10
N LEU A 46 8.46 12.72 -1.53
CA LEU A 46 7.24 12.96 -2.27
C LEU A 46 7.26 14.36 -2.92
N ARG A 47 6.61 14.46 -4.07
CA ARG A 47 6.34 15.72 -4.76
C ARG A 47 4.93 16.23 -4.53
N VAL A 48 4.06 15.34 -4.08
CA VAL A 48 2.62 15.56 -3.90
C VAL A 48 2.26 15.07 -2.49
N CYS A 49 1.39 15.78 -1.77
CA CYS A 49 0.88 15.32 -0.48
C CYS A 49 -0.12 14.15 -0.67
N ASP A 50 -0.37 13.38 0.38
CA ASP A 50 -1.19 12.17 0.34
C ASP A 50 -2.60 12.46 -0.20
N LYS A 51 -3.23 13.54 0.25
CA LYS A 51 -4.56 13.98 -0.24
C LYS A 51 -4.59 14.24 -1.75
N CYS A 52 -3.56 14.92 -2.27
CA CYS A 52 -3.46 15.16 -3.70
C CYS A 52 -3.11 13.89 -4.48
N GLN A 53 -2.30 13.01 -3.89
CA GLN A 53 -2.00 11.71 -4.49
C GLN A 53 -3.25 10.84 -4.59
N GLU A 54 -4.03 10.79 -3.53
CA GLU A 54 -5.30 10.08 -3.50
C GLU A 54 -6.28 10.61 -4.55
N LYS A 55 -6.42 11.94 -4.64
CA LYS A 55 -7.23 12.58 -5.68
C LYS A 55 -6.74 12.24 -7.10
N ARG A 56 -5.43 12.20 -7.32
CA ARG A 56 -4.84 11.77 -8.60
C ARG A 56 -5.17 10.30 -8.89
N ASN A 57 -5.07 9.44 -7.88
CA ASN A 57 -5.38 8.02 -8.01
C ASN A 57 -6.86 7.83 -8.33
N PHE A 58 -7.74 8.49 -7.59
CA PHE A 58 -9.19 8.45 -7.84
C PHE A 58 -9.53 8.91 -9.27
N ASN A 59 -8.98 10.04 -9.73
CA ASN A 59 -9.25 10.55 -11.08
C ASN A 59 -8.77 9.63 -12.21
N LYS A 60 -7.80 8.73 -11.94
CA LYS A 60 -7.27 7.76 -12.91
C LYS A 60 -7.94 6.40 -12.79
N ALA A 61 -8.66 6.14 -11.72
CA ALA A 61 -9.30 4.87 -11.47
C ALA A 61 -10.47 4.62 -12.42
N GLU A 62 -10.76 3.37 -12.67
CA GLU A 62 -12.03 2.93 -13.23
C GLU A 62 -13.12 3.13 -12.15
N HIS A 63 -14.16 3.89 -12.46
CA HIS A 63 -15.27 4.12 -11.54
C HIS A 63 -16.39 3.12 -11.82
N LEU A 64 -16.73 2.31 -10.84
CA LEU A 64 -17.78 1.33 -10.94
C LEU A 64 -18.85 1.60 -9.87
N THR A 65 -20.09 1.28 -10.20
CA THR A 65 -21.15 1.14 -9.20
C THR A 65 -20.91 -0.12 -8.36
N ILE A 66 -21.55 -0.23 -7.19
CA ILE A 66 -21.51 -1.43 -6.35
C ILE A 66 -21.84 -2.67 -7.18
N LYS A 67 -22.94 -2.63 -7.93
CA LYS A 67 -23.38 -3.75 -8.76
C LYS A 67 -22.38 -4.14 -9.84
N GLU A 68 -21.84 -3.16 -10.57
CA GLU A 68 -20.83 -3.43 -11.61
C GLU A 68 -19.56 -4.04 -11.02
N TYR A 69 -19.16 -3.61 -9.81
CA TYR A 69 -18.03 -4.20 -9.11
C TYR A 69 -18.31 -5.66 -8.71
N GLU A 70 -19.44 -5.93 -8.09
CA GLU A 70 -19.86 -7.28 -7.71
C GLU A 70 -19.98 -8.22 -8.91
N ASP A 71 -20.60 -7.75 -10.01
CA ASP A 71 -20.72 -8.53 -11.25
C ASP A 71 -19.35 -8.86 -11.88
N LYS A 72 -18.37 -7.96 -11.77
CA LYS A 72 -17.05 -8.09 -12.40
C LYS A 72 -16.04 -8.83 -11.54
N TYR A 73 -16.04 -8.58 -10.23
CA TYR A 73 -15.01 -9.05 -9.28
C TYR A 73 -15.55 -10.01 -8.23
N GLY A 74 -16.87 -10.22 -8.17
CA GLY A 74 -17.52 -11.11 -7.20
C GLY A 74 -17.29 -10.64 -5.76
N SER A 75 -16.97 -11.59 -4.87
CA SER A 75 -16.73 -11.35 -3.45
C SER A 75 -15.27 -10.96 -3.16
N ASN A 76 -14.64 -10.16 -4.02
CA ASN A 76 -13.31 -9.65 -3.70
C ASN A 76 -13.39 -8.68 -2.52
N MET A 77 -12.31 -8.65 -1.73
CA MET A 77 -12.17 -7.69 -0.65
C MET A 77 -12.21 -6.25 -1.19
N VAL A 78 -12.63 -5.33 -0.35
CA VAL A 78 -12.57 -3.89 -0.60
C VAL A 78 -11.64 -3.24 0.41
N CYS A 79 -11.19 -2.02 0.12
CA CYS A 79 -10.25 -1.30 0.97
C CYS A 79 -10.73 0.13 1.22
N LEU A 80 -10.66 0.57 2.47
CA LEU A 80 -10.86 1.95 2.90
C LEU A 80 -9.75 2.31 3.89
N ASP A 81 -9.04 3.42 3.66
CA ASP A 81 -7.98 3.93 4.53
C ASP A 81 -6.95 2.85 4.95
N ASP A 82 -6.45 2.07 3.95
CA ASP A 82 -5.51 0.96 4.12
C ASP A 82 -6.03 -0.24 4.93
N HIS A 83 -7.33 -0.27 5.28
CA HIS A 83 -8.00 -1.41 5.89
C HIS A 83 -8.74 -2.24 4.85
N TYR A 84 -8.59 -3.56 4.93
CA TYR A 84 -9.20 -4.51 4.02
C TYR A 84 -10.42 -5.18 4.66
N TYR A 85 -11.54 -5.18 3.96
CA TYR A 85 -12.83 -5.75 4.39
C TYR A 85 -13.26 -6.85 3.44
N CYS A 86 -13.92 -7.88 3.98
CA CYS A 86 -14.37 -9.02 3.19
C CYS A 86 -15.44 -8.68 2.16
N SER A 87 -16.19 -7.61 2.40
CA SER A 87 -17.23 -7.12 1.50
C SER A 87 -17.48 -5.62 1.68
N ILE A 88 -18.25 -5.01 0.78
CA ILE A 88 -18.70 -3.63 0.92
C ILE A 88 -19.58 -3.47 2.17
N GLU A 89 -20.47 -4.42 2.41
CA GLU A 89 -21.36 -4.43 3.58
C GLU A 89 -20.56 -4.50 4.89
N ASP A 90 -19.58 -5.39 4.98
CA ASP A 90 -18.68 -5.52 6.13
C ASP A 90 -17.95 -4.20 6.44
N CYS A 91 -17.43 -3.53 5.41
CA CYS A 91 -16.83 -2.21 5.55
C CYS A 91 -17.81 -1.16 6.07
N LEU A 92 -19.01 -1.10 5.50
CA LEU A 92 -20.01 -0.12 5.89
C LEU A 92 -20.57 -0.37 7.30
N CYS A 93 -20.69 -1.64 7.73
CA CYS A 93 -21.06 -1.99 9.09
C CYS A 93 -20.03 -1.47 10.10
N ASP A 94 -18.75 -1.72 9.87
CA ASP A 94 -17.67 -1.25 10.74
C ASP A 94 -17.63 0.28 10.82
N MET A 95 -17.83 0.96 9.68
CA MET A 95 -17.89 2.41 9.63
C MET A 95 -19.13 2.97 10.32
N ALA A 96 -20.28 2.33 10.20
CA ALA A 96 -21.51 2.75 10.87
C ALA A 96 -21.43 2.59 12.40
N ASP A 97 -20.61 1.65 12.89
CA ASP A 97 -20.35 1.48 14.32
C ASP A 97 -19.36 2.50 14.88
N SER A 98 -18.38 2.90 14.10
CA SER A 98 -17.26 3.71 14.57
C SER A 98 -17.41 5.21 14.29
N LEU A 99 -18.23 5.60 13.31
CA LEU A 99 -18.35 7.00 12.87
C LEU A 99 -19.68 7.64 13.25
N SER A 100 -19.70 8.97 13.28
CA SER A 100 -20.94 9.74 13.29
C SER A 100 -21.62 9.66 11.91
N TYR A 101 -22.94 9.90 11.88
CA TYR A 101 -23.69 9.99 10.62
C TYR A 101 -23.02 10.91 9.59
N GLN A 102 -22.58 12.09 10.04
CA GLN A 102 -21.95 13.05 9.14
C GLN A 102 -20.65 12.51 8.53
N SER A 103 -19.78 11.92 9.36
CA SER A 103 -18.51 11.33 8.89
C SER A 103 -18.75 10.13 8.00
N PHE A 104 -19.74 9.28 8.30
CA PHE A 104 -20.14 8.18 7.45
C PHE A 104 -20.58 8.66 6.07
N MET A 105 -21.38 9.72 6.00
CA MET A 105 -21.85 10.30 4.74
C MET A 105 -20.74 11.02 3.93
N GLU A 106 -19.57 11.23 4.51
CA GLU A 106 -18.39 11.75 3.80
C GLU A 106 -17.66 10.68 2.98
N ILE A 107 -17.88 9.40 3.27
CA ILE A 107 -17.33 8.28 2.49
C ILE A 107 -18.04 8.25 1.13
N LYS A 108 -17.32 8.51 0.04
CA LYS A 108 -17.89 8.60 -1.32
C LYS A 108 -17.56 7.40 -2.18
N TYR A 109 -16.52 6.65 -1.85
CA TYR A 109 -16.06 5.49 -2.58
C TYR A 109 -15.22 4.57 -1.70
N LEU A 110 -15.09 3.34 -2.13
CA LEU A 110 -14.15 2.35 -1.63
C LEU A 110 -13.18 1.97 -2.75
N TRP A 111 -12.00 1.53 -2.39
CA TRP A 111 -11.09 0.93 -3.35
C TRP A 111 -11.43 -0.55 -3.54
N GLY A 112 -11.57 -0.96 -4.79
CA GLY A 112 -11.62 -2.36 -5.15
C GLY A 112 -10.25 -3.01 -4.99
N THR A 113 -10.20 -4.33 -4.92
CA THR A 113 -8.94 -5.08 -4.81
C THR A 113 -8.77 -6.08 -5.94
N ASN A 114 -7.51 -6.39 -6.24
CA ASN A 114 -7.12 -7.50 -7.09
C ASN A 114 -6.65 -8.65 -6.22
N LYS A 115 -7.16 -9.83 -6.51
CA LYS A 115 -6.72 -11.08 -5.92
C LYS A 115 -5.45 -11.58 -6.60
N PHE A 116 -4.47 -12.05 -5.84
CA PHE A 116 -3.27 -12.66 -6.37
C PHE A 116 -2.88 -13.90 -5.57
N ASP A 117 -2.20 -14.85 -6.23
CA ASP A 117 -1.72 -16.06 -5.57
C ASP A 117 -0.50 -15.74 -4.70
N ILE A 118 -0.56 -16.11 -3.43
CA ILE A 118 0.61 -16.12 -2.54
C ILE A 118 1.36 -17.41 -2.80
N LYS A 119 2.59 -17.29 -3.27
CA LYS A 119 3.47 -18.43 -3.56
C LYS A 119 4.78 -18.29 -2.83
N LEU A 120 5.30 -19.42 -2.36
CA LEU A 120 6.68 -19.48 -1.88
C LEU A 120 7.61 -19.29 -3.08
N ASP A 121 8.51 -18.29 -2.99
CA ASP A 121 9.53 -18.08 -4.01
C ASP A 121 10.78 -18.88 -3.67
N PHE A 122 11.17 -19.77 -4.61
CA PHE A 122 12.34 -20.62 -4.44
C PHE A 122 13.63 -19.81 -4.25
N TYR A 123 13.80 -18.74 -5.04
CA TYR A 123 15.06 -17.98 -5.03
C TYR A 123 15.21 -17.21 -3.73
N HIS A 124 14.15 -16.61 -3.21
CA HIS A 124 14.18 -15.95 -1.90
C HIS A 124 14.55 -16.91 -0.76
N ILE A 125 13.99 -18.13 -0.78
CA ILE A 125 14.29 -19.15 0.23
C ILE A 125 15.74 -19.63 0.09
N TYR A 126 16.19 -19.86 -1.14
CA TYR A 126 17.55 -20.31 -1.44
C TYR A 126 18.59 -19.25 -1.05
N ASP A 127 18.37 -17.99 -1.45
CA ASP A 127 19.26 -16.88 -1.13
C ASP A 127 19.35 -16.66 0.38
N TYR A 128 18.21 -16.69 1.10
CA TYR A 128 18.17 -16.62 2.55
C TYR A 128 18.98 -17.76 3.20
N TYR A 129 18.85 -18.98 2.67
CA TYR A 129 19.61 -20.13 3.17
C TYR A 129 21.13 -19.94 2.97
N ILE A 130 21.56 -19.50 1.81
CA ILE A 130 22.98 -19.24 1.49
C ILE A 130 23.55 -18.13 2.37
N GLU A 131 22.84 -17.01 2.51
CA GLU A 131 23.28 -15.88 3.35
C GLU A 131 23.45 -16.25 4.82
N ASN A 132 22.62 -17.17 5.33
CA ASN A 132 22.67 -17.61 6.72
C ASN A 132 23.57 -18.84 6.96
N ALA A 133 24.12 -19.45 5.93
CA ALA A 133 25.07 -20.56 6.07
C ALA A 133 26.44 -20.13 6.65
N CYS A 134 26.71 -18.82 6.77
CA CYS A 134 27.92 -18.24 7.33
C CYS A 134 29.24 -18.73 6.70
N LEU A 135 29.21 -19.21 5.46
CA LEU A 135 30.37 -19.70 4.72
C LEU A 135 30.44 -18.98 3.36
N ASP A 136 31.52 -18.28 3.10
CA ASP A 136 31.71 -17.46 1.89
C ASP A 136 31.57 -18.25 0.58
N ASP A 137 31.83 -19.56 0.60
CA ASP A 137 31.79 -20.45 -0.58
C ASP A 137 30.73 -21.56 -0.45
N PHE A 138 29.72 -21.37 0.43
CA PHE A 138 28.70 -22.39 0.60
C PHE A 138 27.83 -22.51 -0.63
N GLN A 139 27.75 -23.73 -1.19
CA GLN A 139 26.82 -24.10 -2.23
C GLN A 139 26.05 -25.34 -1.80
N MET A 140 24.73 -25.28 -1.92
CA MET A 140 23.90 -26.48 -1.76
C MET A 140 24.29 -27.47 -2.89
N ASP A 141 24.41 -28.76 -2.54
CA ASP A 141 24.66 -29.77 -3.55
C ASP A 141 23.49 -29.82 -4.58
N GLU A 142 23.78 -30.33 -5.77
CA GLU A 142 22.82 -30.32 -6.88
C GLU A 142 21.55 -31.13 -6.57
N SER A 143 21.64 -32.17 -5.74
CA SER A 143 20.50 -32.97 -5.31
C SER A 143 19.59 -32.16 -4.37
N GLY A 144 20.17 -31.53 -3.33
CA GLY A 144 19.43 -30.71 -2.38
C GLY A 144 18.76 -29.52 -3.06
N TYR A 145 19.44 -28.88 -4.01
CA TYR A 145 18.86 -27.79 -4.82
C TYR A 145 17.62 -28.26 -5.60
N LYS A 146 17.71 -29.41 -6.27
CA LYS A 146 16.60 -29.98 -7.04
C LYS A 146 15.42 -30.39 -6.15
N GLU A 147 15.72 -31.04 -5.01
CA GLU A 147 14.72 -31.48 -4.05
C GLU A 147 13.95 -30.29 -3.45
N LEU A 148 14.65 -29.25 -3.00
CA LEU A 148 14.02 -28.02 -2.47
C LEU A 148 13.14 -27.36 -3.52
N LYS A 149 13.63 -27.22 -4.75
CA LYS A 149 12.86 -26.62 -5.84
C LYS A 149 11.60 -27.42 -6.17
N GLN A 150 11.70 -28.74 -6.17
CA GLN A 150 10.55 -29.63 -6.40
C GLN A 150 9.54 -29.57 -5.25
N PHE A 151 10.03 -29.53 -4.00
CA PHE A 151 9.19 -29.40 -2.81
C PHE A 151 8.38 -28.09 -2.84
N ILE A 152 9.03 -26.95 -3.10
CA ILE A 152 8.37 -25.65 -3.18
C ILE A 152 7.32 -25.63 -4.28
N LYS A 153 7.64 -26.21 -5.45
CA LYS A 153 6.67 -26.35 -6.53
C LYS A 153 5.45 -27.16 -6.10
N GLN A 154 5.66 -28.34 -5.50
CA GLN A 154 4.56 -29.19 -5.02
C GLN A 154 3.72 -28.51 -3.94
N TRP A 155 4.38 -27.76 -3.04
CA TRP A 155 3.70 -26.97 -2.01
C TRP A 155 2.80 -25.91 -2.65
N ASN A 156 3.33 -25.10 -3.56
CA ASN A 156 2.58 -24.06 -4.26
C ASN A 156 1.41 -24.61 -5.09
N ASP A 157 1.58 -25.81 -5.68
CA ASP A 157 0.51 -26.47 -6.44
C ASP A 157 -0.60 -27.01 -5.54
N LYS A 158 -0.27 -27.36 -4.28
CA LYS A 158 -1.19 -27.97 -3.34
C LYS A 158 -1.89 -26.95 -2.42
N TYR A 159 -1.16 -25.93 -2.01
CA TYR A 159 -1.61 -24.93 -1.04
C TYR A 159 -1.63 -23.55 -1.70
N ILE A 160 -2.77 -23.23 -2.33
CA ILE A 160 -2.99 -21.93 -2.92
C ILE A 160 -3.62 -21.04 -1.86
N GLU A 161 -2.86 -20.05 -1.42
CA GLU A 161 -3.38 -18.94 -0.62
C GLU A 161 -3.50 -17.69 -1.48
N TYR A 162 -4.40 -16.81 -1.07
CA TYR A 162 -4.65 -15.59 -1.82
C TYR A 162 -4.35 -14.36 -0.98
N GLY A 163 -3.64 -13.42 -1.59
CA GLY A 163 -3.52 -12.07 -1.10
C GLY A 163 -4.42 -11.13 -1.88
N TYR A 164 -4.61 -9.94 -1.33
CA TYR A 164 -5.34 -8.87 -1.99
C TYR A 164 -4.50 -7.60 -1.95
N MET A 165 -4.54 -6.86 -3.05
CA MET A 165 -3.89 -5.55 -3.15
C MET A 165 -4.88 -4.55 -3.75
N ILE A 166 -4.77 -3.30 -3.35
CA ILE A 166 -5.60 -2.22 -3.89
C ILE A 166 -5.43 -2.20 -5.41
N SER A 167 -6.55 -2.20 -6.11
CA SER A 167 -6.61 -2.09 -7.57
C SER A 167 -6.79 -0.64 -8.02
N ASN A 168 -6.77 -0.41 -9.32
CA ASN A 168 -7.10 0.89 -9.90
C ASN A 168 -8.62 1.00 -10.19
N VAL A 169 -9.44 0.60 -9.22
CA VAL A 169 -10.91 0.63 -9.29
C VAL A 169 -11.46 1.35 -8.07
N ALA A 170 -12.25 2.38 -8.30
CA ALA A 170 -13.02 3.08 -7.27
C ALA A 170 -14.50 2.67 -7.36
N ILE A 171 -15.02 2.11 -6.28
CA ILE A 171 -16.42 1.69 -6.14
C ILE A 171 -17.19 2.88 -5.61
N ILE A 172 -18.04 3.47 -6.43
CA ILE A 172 -18.80 4.66 -6.08
C ILE A 172 -19.98 4.30 -5.18
N LEU A 173 -20.09 4.97 -4.05
CA LEU A 173 -21.15 4.82 -3.08
C LEU A 173 -22.22 5.92 -3.29
N PRO A 174 -23.39 5.61 -3.84
CA PRO A 174 -24.44 6.59 -4.03
C PRO A 174 -24.96 7.12 -2.68
N GLU A 175 -25.21 8.42 -2.60
CA GLU A 175 -25.68 9.06 -1.37
C GLU A 175 -26.96 8.44 -0.82
N GLU A 176 -27.91 8.11 -1.71
CA GLU A 176 -29.18 7.47 -1.31
C GLU A 176 -28.95 6.08 -0.71
N TYR A 177 -28.03 5.27 -1.30
CA TYR A 177 -27.64 3.97 -0.77
C TYR A 177 -27.03 4.10 0.63
N MET A 178 -26.14 5.08 0.83
CA MET A 178 -25.50 5.33 2.13
C MET A 178 -26.51 5.75 3.21
N LYS A 179 -27.50 6.59 2.86
CA LYS A 179 -28.58 6.99 3.78
C LYS A 179 -29.47 5.82 4.18
N GLU A 180 -29.85 4.99 3.20
CA GLU A 180 -30.66 3.79 3.43
C GLU A 180 -29.90 2.79 4.31
N PHE A 181 -28.65 2.50 3.97
CA PHE A 181 -27.80 1.61 4.75
C PHE A 181 -27.69 2.06 6.22
N TRP A 182 -27.37 3.34 6.45
CA TRP A 182 -27.26 3.88 7.80
C TRP A 182 -28.54 3.73 8.62
N ARG A 183 -29.67 4.07 8.02
CA ARG A 183 -31.00 3.93 8.66
C ARG A 183 -31.28 2.48 9.04
N ASP A 184 -31.16 1.57 8.09
CA ASP A 184 -31.53 0.16 8.27
C ASP A 184 -30.58 -0.51 9.29
N TYR A 185 -29.30 -0.16 9.27
CA TYR A 185 -28.31 -0.66 10.22
C TYR A 185 -28.64 -0.29 11.68
N HIS A 186 -29.02 0.96 11.93
CA HIS A 186 -29.31 1.42 13.29
C HIS A 186 -30.73 1.01 13.76
N GLU A 187 -31.70 0.96 12.87
CA GLU A 187 -33.03 0.40 13.19
C GLU A 187 -32.95 -1.07 13.62
N TYR A 188 -32.05 -1.85 13.03
CA TYR A 188 -31.87 -3.26 13.39
C TYR A 188 -31.14 -3.45 14.72
N LYS A 189 -30.28 -2.51 15.15
CA LYS A 189 -29.57 -2.57 16.43
C LYS A 189 -30.42 -2.20 17.64
N ASP A 190 -31.49 -1.43 17.45
CA ASP A 190 -32.38 -0.96 18.52
C ASP A 190 -33.48 -1.99 18.86
N VAL A 191 -33.51 -3.15 18.21
CA VAL A 191 -34.42 -4.26 18.45
C VAL A 191 -33.71 -5.39 19.21
#